data_bb11b511aab637d8f4bdf549f6aaab6d
#
_entry.id   bb11b511aab637d8f4bdf549f6aaab6d
#
_cell.length_a   1.000
_cell.length_b   1.000
_cell.length_c   1.000
_cell.angle_alpha   90.00
_cell.angle_beta   90.00
_cell.angle_gamma   90.00
#
_symmetry.space_group_name_H-M   'P 1'
#
loop_
_entity.id
_entity.type
_entity.pdbx_description
1 polymer ?
#
loop_
_entity_poly.entity_id
_entity_poly.type
_entity_poly.pdbx_seq_one_letter_code
_entity_poly.pdbx_strand_id
1 'polypeptide(L)'
;MKLAHHLTIRSSHLHINGQDCVALAEKYGTPLYVTSEDRVVEQFESYKKALGARYPKVQVLFAAKANGNLALMRALAAKGAGADVFSSGELNLALEAGMAPEKLLFNGSSKTPSDLKLAVEKGVKVSLDSLDELHQIDAVATAAGKKVKVSFRVNPALEVPTHPKIATGLATSKFGIPHKEIPAAYKEALVCTSILPVGIHCHIGSQILEVEPFVRAAEVMVRIAKELTEMGVKLEFIDLGGGLGIPYHHDTDPAPTAEDYAAKVIPVFKAGMEACGITPELWVEPGRSLVADSTILLTRINSTKKAHKRFANVDAGFNLLIRPAMYDSYHEVIVANKADAPLNAEYTVTGPICETGDILAPDRKLPELAAGDIIAVLDAGAYGYAMASQYNSRPRCPEVLIHGSQVALMRRGETVADLKAAMEQPPWQK
;
A
#
# COMPACT_ATOMS: atom_id res chain seq x y z
N MET A 1 -0.89 -23.37 -11.52
CA MET A 1 -0.61 -22.11 -10.80
C MET A 1 0.83 -22.12 -10.30
N LYS A 2 1.59 -21.06 -10.58
CA LYS A 2 2.96 -20.88 -10.10
C LYS A 2 2.94 -20.18 -8.75
N LEU A 3 3.36 -20.85 -7.70
CA LEU A 3 3.47 -20.26 -6.38
C LEU A 3 4.73 -19.37 -6.26
N ALA A 4 4.65 -18.29 -5.50
CA ALA A 4 5.83 -17.55 -5.07
C ALA A 4 6.72 -18.44 -4.19
N HIS A 5 8.03 -18.24 -4.23
CA HIS A 5 9.01 -19.17 -3.63
C HIS A 5 8.87 -19.38 -2.10
N HIS A 6 8.30 -18.41 -1.39
CA HIS A 6 8.02 -18.51 0.05
C HIS A 6 6.75 -19.34 0.36
N LEU A 7 5.97 -19.69 -0.67
CA LEU A 7 4.82 -20.59 -0.58
C LEU A 7 5.19 -21.96 -1.13
N THR A 8 4.95 -23.00 -0.37
CA THR A 8 5.27 -24.39 -0.77
C THR A 8 4.14 -25.34 -0.38
N ILE A 9 4.03 -26.46 -1.09
CA ILE A 9 3.10 -27.55 -0.74
C ILE A 9 3.92 -28.72 -0.20
N ARG A 10 3.56 -29.20 1.00
CA ARG A 10 4.19 -30.38 1.63
C ARG A 10 3.11 -31.21 2.32
N SER A 11 3.10 -32.52 2.07
CA SER A 11 2.11 -33.44 2.65
C SER A 11 0.66 -32.93 2.45
N SER A 12 0.35 -32.47 1.25
CA SER A 12 -0.93 -31.88 0.84
C SER A 12 -1.33 -30.58 1.54
N HIS A 13 -0.48 -30.03 2.42
CA HIS A 13 -0.71 -28.74 3.08
C HIS A 13 0.06 -27.60 2.40
N LEU A 14 -0.58 -26.43 2.35
CA LEU A 14 0.07 -25.18 2.00
C LEU A 14 0.94 -24.70 3.17
N HIS A 15 2.15 -24.27 2.85
CA HIS A 15 3.09 -23.66 3.80
C HIS A 15 3.49 -22.26 3.34
N ILE A 16 3.64 -21.34 4.29
CA ILE A 16 4.22 -20.01 4.09
C ILE A 16 5.50 -19.88 4.93
N ASN A 17 6.64 -19.58 4.29
CA ASN A 17 7.97 -19.61 4.94
C ASN A 17 8.21 -20.88 5.76
N GLY A 18 7.80 -22.04 5.24
CA GLY A 18 7.95 -23.31 5.91
C GLY A 18 6.97 -23.57 7.07
N GLN A 19 6.11 -22.62 7.43
CA GLN A 19 5.06 -22.82 8.45
C GLN A 19 3.80 -23.38 7.81
N ASP A 20 3.25 -24.44 8.39
CA ASP A 20 2.03 -25.10 7.94
C ASP A 20 0.81 -24.20 8.20
N CYS A 21 0.10 -23.78 7.13
CA CYS A 21 -1.06 -22.91 7.21
C CYS A 21 -2.22 -23.53 7.99
N VAL A 22 -2.37 -24.87 7.96
CA VAL A 22 -3.38 -25.58 8.73
C VAL A 22 -3.07 -25.50 10.22
N ALA A 23 -1.82 -25.78 10.59
CA ALA A 23 -1.36 -25.65 11.98
C ALA A 23 -1.48 -24.21 12.52
N LEU A 24 -1.21 -23.20 11.69
CA LEU A 24 -1.41 -21.80 12.07
C LEU A 24 -2.90 -21.49 12.30
N ALA A 25 -3.78 -21.95 11.43
CA ALA A 25 -5.23 -21.78 11.58
C ALA A 25 -5.77 -22.48 12.85
N GLU A 26 -5.27 -23.67 13.18
CA GLU A 26 -5.66 -24.36 14.41
C GLU A 26 -5.13 -23.63 15.67
N LYS A 27 -3.91 -23.10 15.63
CA LYS A 27 -3.29 -22.42 16.77
C LYS A 27 -3.88 -21.06 17.07
N TYR A 28 -4.14 -20.25 16.05
CA TYR A 28 -4.54 -18.84 16.19
C TYR A 28 -6.02 -18.59 15.88
N GLY A 29 -6.72 -19.63 15.40
CA GLY A 29 -8.09 -19.51 14.90
C GLY A 29 -8.18 -18.96 13.48
N THR A 30 -9.41 -18.92 12.95
CA THR A 30 -9.76 -18.29 11.66
C THR A 30 -10.92 -17.31 11.88
N PRO A 31 -11.06 -16.28 11.03
CA PRO A 31 -10.14 -15.85 10.01
C PRO A 31 -8.80 -15.38 10.58
N LEU A 32 -7.69 -15.48 9.78
CA LEU A 32 -6.35 -15.15 10.21
C LEU A 32 -5.52 -14.55 9.06
N TYR A 33 -4.96 -13.37 9.23
CA TYR A 33 -3.92 -12.88 8.34
C TYR A 33 -2.56 -13.44 8.75
N VAL A 34 -1.82 -13.98 7.79
CA VAL A 34 -0.48 -14.54 8.01
C VAL A 34 0.50 -13.84 7.07
N THR A 35 1.50 -13.17 7.63
CA THR A 35 2.47 -12.35 6.89
C THR A 35 3.88 -12.90 7.05
N SER A 36 4.61 -12.99 5.95
CA SER A 36 6.05 -13.25 5.90
C SER A 36 6.82 -11.94 5.97
N GLU A 37 7.50 -11.66 7.09
CA GLU A 37 8.42 -10.53 7.21
C GLU A 37 9.59 -10.64 6.24
N ASP A 38 10.13 -11.85 6.09
CA ASP A 38 11.27 -12.10 5.20
C ASP A 38 10.94 -11.70 3.77
N ARG A 39 9.69 -11.99 3.30
CA ARG A 39 9.24 -11.61 1.96
C ARG A 39 9.08 -10.10 1.81
N VAL A 40 8.55 -9.41 2.83
CA VAL A 40 8.45 -7.93 2.82
C VAL A 40 9.84 -7.29 2.71
N VAL A 41 10.79 -7.78 3.51
CA VAL A 41 12.17 -7.29 3.50
C VAL A 41 12.84 -7.58 2.15
N GLU A 42 12.67 -8.77 1.59
CA GLU A 42 13.20 -9.13 0.28
C GLU A 42 12.71 -8.19 -0.83
N GLN A 43 11.41 -7.91 -0.86
CA GLN A 43 10.84 -6.96 -1.82
C GLN A 43 11.42 -5.56 -1.65
N PHE A 44 11.55 -5.08 -0.44
CA PHE A 44 12.17 -3.77 -0.16
C PHE A 44 13.63 -3.70 -0.62
N GLU A 45 14.42 -4.72 -0.30
CA GLU A 45 15.83 -4.77 -0.72
C GLU A 45 15.96 -4.89 -2.25
N SER A 46 14.99 -5.53 -2.93
CA SER A 46 14.98 -5.59 -4.39
C SER A 46 14.86 -4.20 -5.02
N TYR A 47 13.99 -3.32 -4.46
CA TYR A 47 13.90 -1.91 -4.88
C TYR A 47 15.19 -1.16 -4.64
N LYS A 48 15.75 -1.24 -3.42
CA LYS A 48 17.03 -0.57 -3.10
C LYS A 48 18.14 -0.98 -4.06
N LYS A 49 18.25 -2.27 -4.32
CA LYS A 49 19.27 -2.83 -5.21
C LYS A 49 19.08 -2.36 -6.65
N ALA A 50 17.88 -2.51 -7.19
CA ALA A 50 17.59 -2.20 -8.59
C ALA A 50 17.79 -0.71 -8.90
N LEU A 51 17.28 0.17 -8.04
CA LEU A 51 17.39 1.62 -8.20
C LEU A 51 18.81 2.10 -7.89
N GLY A 52 19.40 1.64 -6.78
CA GLY A 52 20.74 2.05 -6.33
C GLY A 52 21.86 1.65 -7.28
N ALA A 53 21.70 0.57 -8.03
CA ALA A 53 22.65 0.16 -9.06
C ALA A 53 22.73 1.17 -10.24
N ARG A 54 21.72 2.01 -10.42
CA ARG A 54 21.58 2.94 -11.57
C ARG A 54 21.66 4.42 -11.19
N TYR A 55 21.24 4.75 -9.95
CA TYR A 55 21.27 6.12 -9.44
C TYR A 55 21.75 6.12 -7.98
N PRO A 56 22.77 6.95 -7.61
CA PRO A 56 23.46 6.82 -6.31
C PRO A 56 22.64 7.32 -5.11
N LYS A 57 21.67 8.20 -5.33
CA LYS A 57 20.87 8.85 -4.28
C LYS A 57 19.42 8.41 -4.38
N VAL A 58 19.07 7.29 -3.74
CA VAL A 58 17.73 6.73 -3.77
C VAL A 58 17.18 6.58 -2.37
N GLN A 59 15.93 6.96 -2.17
CA GLN A 59 15.16 6.68 -0.97
C GLN A 59 13.88 5.94 -1.36
N VAL A 60 13.65 4.80 -0.73
CA VAL A 60 12.39 4.04 -0.87
C VAL A 60 11.51 4.39 0.32
N LEU A 61 10.33 4.92 0.05
CA LEU A 61 9.29 5.23 1.03
C LEU A 61 8.23 4.11 0.99
N PHE A 62 7.98 3.49 2.11
CA PHE A 62 6.86 2.55 2.20
C PHE A 62 5.53 3.31 2.21
N ALA A 63 4.65 3.05 1.25
CA ALA A 63 3.30 3.61 1.27
C ALA A 63 2.47 2.97 2.40
N ALA A 64 2.41 3.64 3.56
CA ALA A 64 1.84 3.11 4.80
C ALA A 64 0.37 2.68 4.66
N LYS A 65 -0.38 3.36 3.78
CA LYS A 65 -1.77 3.01 3.42
C LYS A 65 -1.97 1.58 2.93
N ALA A 66 -0.94 0.95 2.39
CA ALA A 66 -1.03 -0.43 1.91
C ALA A 66 -1.15 -1.42 3.08
N ASN A 67 -0.38 -1.21 4.14
CA ASN A 67 -0.45 -1.97 5.39
C ASN A 67 0.21 -1.18 6.54
N GLY A 68 -0.59 -0.51 7.36
CA GLY A 68 -0.12 0.31 8.49
C GLY A 68 0.21 -0.48 9.76
N ASN A 69 0.56 -1.77 9.68
CA ASN A 69 0.93 -2.54 10.86
C ASN A 69 2.31 -2.10 11.37
N LEU A 70 2.40 -1.76 12.66
CA LEU A 70 3.62 -1.23 13.28
C LEU A 70 4.79 -2.22 13.20
N ALA A 71 4.56 -3.53 13.30
CA ALA A 71 5.62 -4.53 13.21
C ALA A 71 6.25 -4.54 11.81
N LEU A 72 5.45 -4.45 10.74
CA LEU A 72 5.96 -4.35 9.37
C LEU A 72 6.73 -3.05 9.14
N MET A 73 6.20 -1.93 9.65
CA MET A 73 6.88 -0.63 9.55
C MET A 73 8.24 -0.66 10.27
N ARG A 74 8.34 -1.32 11.44
CA ARG A 74 9.62 -1.52 12.16
C ARG A 74 10.61 -2.37 11.36
N ALA A 75 10.15 -3.45 10.75
CA ALA A 75 11.00 -4.29 9.90
C ALA A 75 11.58 -3.50 8.72
N LEU A 76 10.76 -2.67 8.07
CA LEU A 76 11.18 -1.80 6.97
C LEU A 76 12.07 -0.65 7.45
N ALA A 77 11.76 -0.01 8.58
CA ALA A 77 12.59 1.03 9.19
C ALA A 77 14.00 0.53 9.49
N ALA A 78 14.13 -0.69 10.02
CA ALA A 78 15.43 -1.34 10.27
C ALA A 78 16.27 -1.54 9.01
N LYS A 79 15.64 -1.56 7.82
CA LYS A 79 16.30 -1.62 6.50
C LYS A 79 16.55 -0.25 5.88
N GLY A 80 16.15 0.83 6.58
CA GLY A 80 16.36 2.22 6.16
C GLY A 80 15.25 2.80 5.31
N ALA A 81 14.07 2.17 5.29
CA ALA A 81 12.88 2.73 4.64
C ALA A 81 12.46 4.06 5.27
N GLY A 82 11.93 4.96 4.43
CA GLY A 82 11.04 6.02 4.86
C GLY A 82 9.58 5.61 4.69
N ALA A 83 8.66 6.58 4.81
CA ALA A 83 7.26 6.34 4.53
C ALA A 83 6.58 7.49 3.79
N ASP A 84 5.67 7.11 2.88
CA ASP A 84 4.58 7.93 2.37
C ASP A 84 3.39 7.77 3.31
N VAL A 85 2.95 8.87 3.93
CA VAL A 85 1.87 8.89 4.91
C VAL A 85 0.75 9.86 4.51
N PHE A 86 -0.50 9.49 4.77
CA PHE A 86 -1.70 10.24 4.37
C PHE A 86 -2.52 10.76 5.54
N SER A 87 -2.10 10.51 6.78
CA SER A 87 -2.80 10.94 7.98
C SER A 87 -1.84 11.09 9.15
N SER A 88 -2.27 11.84 10.18
CA SER A 88 -1.56 11.91 11.47
C SER A 88 -1.40 10.54 12.13
N GLY A 89 -2.35 9.63 11.92
CA GLY A 89 -2.26 8.25 12.41
C GLY A 89 -1.07 7.50 11.79
N GLU A 90 -0.98 7.49 10.45
CA GLU A 90 0.14 6.88 9.74
C GLU A 90 1.48 7.55 10.06
N LEU A 91 1.50 8.90 10.19
CA LEU A 91 2.70 9.64 10.58
C LEU A 91 3.20 9.22 11.97
N ASN A 92 2.31 9.14 12.96
CA ASN A 92 2.70 8.72 14.31
C ASN A 92 3.21 7.27 14.33
N LEU A 93 2.57 6.36 13.60
CA LEU A 93 3.03 4.97 13.47
C LEU A 93 4.40 4.86 12.79
N ALA A 94 4.65 5.66 11.74
CA ALA A 94 5.95 5.68 11.07
C ALA A 94 7.07 6.17 12.00
N LEU A 95 6.82 7.23 12.75
CA LEU A 95 7.77 7.75 13.77
C LEU A 95 8.00 6.74 14.89
N GLU A 96 6.93 6.10 15.39
CA GLU A 96 7.03 5.06 16.43
C GLU A 96 7.76 3.81 15.94
N ALA A 97 7.65 3.50 14.64
CA ALA A 97 8.41 2.43 14.00
C ALA A 97 9.92 2.73 13.91
N GLY A 98 10.35 3.96 14.20
CA GLY A 98 11.75 4.40 14.15
C GLY A 98 12.16 4.94 12.77
N MET A 99 11.21 5.28 11.90
CA MET A 99 11.52 5.96 10.63
C MET A 99 11.93 7.41 10.90
N ALA A 100 13.03 7.85 10.31
CA ALA A 100 13.56 9.19 10.53
C ALA A 100 12.65 10.25 9.86
N PRO A 101 12.32 11.38 10.54
CA PRO A 101 11.40 12.40 10.02
C PRO A 101 11.80 12.94 8.64
N GLU A 102 13.09 13.06 8.36
CA GLU A 102 13.61 13.53 7.08
C GLU A 102 13.37 12.55 5.92
N LYS A 103 13.01 11.30 6.21
CA LYS A 103 12.64 10.26 5.25
C LYS A 103 11.12 10.05 5.15
N LEU A 104 10.34 10.95 5.71
CA LEU A 104 8.89 10.90 5.64
C LEU A 104 8.38 11.98 4.69
N LEU A 105 7.33 11.64 3.92
CA LEU A 105 6.58 12.57 3.10
C LEU A 105 5.10 12.48 3.49
N PHE A 106 4.55 13.61 3.98
CA PHE A 106 3.13 13.69 4.30
C PHE A 106 2.35 14.13 3.07
N ASN A 107 1.69 13.19 2.45
CA ASN A 107 0.84 13.35 1.27
C ASN A 107 -0.64 13.52 1.65
N GLY A 108 -1.50 13.69 0.65
CA GLY A 108 -2.96 13.76 0.81
C GLY A 108 -3.55 15.08 0.35
N SER A 109 -4.80 15.04 -0.14
CA SER A 109 -5.51 16.17 -0.74
C SER A 109 -6.39 16.95 0.23
N SER A 110 -6.37 16.61 1.51
CA SER A 110 -7.22 17.26 2.53
C SER A 110 -6.61 17.11 3.91
N LYS A 111 -5.38 17.64 4.08
CA LYS A 111 -4.74 17.66 5.39
C LYS A 111 -5.44 18.69 6.28
N THR A 112 -5.78 18.30 7.50
CA THR A 112 -6.39 19.19 8.48
C THR A 112 -5.34 20.14 9.08
N PRO A 113 -5.75 21.27 9.69
CA PRO A 113 -4.81 22.14 10.42
C PRO A 113 -4.01 21.39 11.50
N SER A 114 -4.60 20.38 12.14
CA SER A 114 -3.90 19.52 13.10
C SER A 114 -2.86 18.62 12.45
N ASP A 115 -3.13 18.09 11.26
CA ASP A 115 -2.17 17.30 10.48
C ASP A 115 -0.96 18.17 10.09
N LEU A 116 -1.21 19.36 9.55
CA LEU A 116 -0.16 20.31 9.16
C LEU A 116 0.68 20.74 10.37
N LYS A 117 0.03 21.02 11.51
CA LYS A 117 0.71 21.36 12.76
C LYS A 117 1.64 20.22 13.21
N LEU A 118 1.15 18.97 13.21
CA LEU A 118 1.94 17.80 13.57
C LEU A 118 3.16 17.63 12.65
N ALA A 119 2.97 17.77 11.33
CA ALA A 119 4.05 17.68 10.37
C ALA A 119 5.15 18.74 10.62
N VAL A 120 4.76 20.00 10.85
CA VAL A 120 5.68 21.09 11.19
C VAL A 120 6.38 20.85 12.52
N GLU A 121 5.67 20.39 13.54
CA GLU A 121 6.25 20.07 14.86
C GLU A 121 7.30 18.96 14.77
N LYS A 122 7.02 17.92 14.00
CA LYS A 122 7.89 16.74 13.81
C LYS A 122 9.01 16.96 12.78
N GLY A 123 8.97 18.07 12.01
CA GLY A 123 9.97 18.36 10.99
C GLY A 123 9.89 17.46 9.76
N VAL A 124 8.69 16.98 9.44
CA VAL A 124 8.42 16.11 8.29
C VAL A 124 8.17 16.94 7.03
N LYS A 125 8.62 16.45 5.88
CA LYS A 125 8.32 17.06 4.58
C LYS A 125 6.85 16.88 4.23
N VAL A 126 6.25 17.91 3.61
CA VAL A 126 4.83 17.90 3.23
C VAL A 126 4.71 18.05 1.72
N SER A 127 3.98 17.16 1.09
CA SER A 127 3.58 17.28 -0.32
C SER A 127 2.25 18.03 -0.40
N LEU A 128 2.27 19.23 -0.92
CA LEU A 128 1.12 20.13 -1.03
C LEU A 128 0.28 19.77 -2.24
N ASP A 129 -1.02 19.73 -2.06
CA ASP A 129 -1.99 19.34 -3.08
C ASP A 129 -2.65 20.55 -3.75
N SER A 130 -2.53 21.75 -3.15
CA SER A 130 -3.11 23.01 -3.62
C SER A 130 -2.38 24.23 -3.10
N LEU A 131 -2.68 25.42 -3.66
CA LEU A 131 -2.20 26.71 -3.15
C LEU A 131 -2.85 27.08 -1.82
N ASP A 132 -4.12 26.72 -1.60
CA ASP A 132 -4.76 26.94 -0.31
C ASP A 132 -4.00 26.22 0.81
N GLU A 133 -3.52 25.01 0.55
CA GLU A 133 -2.73 24.27 1.51
C GLU A 133 -1.35 24.91 1.74
N LEU A 134 -0.76 25.52 0.71
CA LEU A 134 0.49 26.31 0.85
C LEU A 134 0.30 27.44 1.87
N HIS A 135 -0.79 28.21 1.76
CA HIS A 135 -1.06 29.30 2.69
C HIS A 135 -1.34 28.80 4.10
N GLN A 136 -2.08 27.70 4.22
CA GLN A 136 -2.36 27.09 5.53
C GLN A 136 -1.08 26.65 6.24
N ILE A 137 -0.17 25.93 5.53
CA ILE A 137 1.05 25.46 6.16
C ILE A 137 2.04 26.58 6.44
N ASP A 138 2.11 27.64 5.61
CA ASP A 138 2.94 28.82 5.87
C ASP A 138 2.48 29.53 7.16
N ALA A 139 1.16 29.69 7.35
CA ALA A 139 0.61 30.28 8.56
C ALA A 139 0.93 29.42 9.81
N VAL A 140 0.77 28.08 9.71
CA VAL A 140 1.08 27.16 10.81
C VAL A 140 2.57 27.17 11.14
N ALA A 141 3.44 27.14 10.14
CA ALA A 141 4.89 27.17 10.32
C ALA A 141 5.37 28.50 10.91
N THR A 142 4.82 29.61 10.45
CA THR A 142 5.08 30.96 10.96
C THR A 142 4.67 31.07 12.44
N ALA A 143 3.48 30.62 12.78
CA ALA A 143 3.00 30.62 14.18
C ALA A 143 3.89 29.74 15.09
N ALA A 144 4.47 28.67 14.54
CA ALA A 144 5.40 27.81 15.27
C ALA A 144 6.84 28.32 15.31
N GLY A 145 7.17 29.41 14.61
CA GLY A 145 8.53 29.92 14.47
C GLY A 145 9.47 28.96 13.75
N LYS A 146 8.94 28.12 12.84
CA LYS A 146 9.68 27.09 12.12
C LYS A 146 9.64 27.31 10.62
N LYS A 147 10.60 26.74 9.92
CA LYS A 147 10.53 26.56 8.46
C LYS A 147 10.17 25.12 8.13
N VAL A 148 9.35 24.91 7.12
CA VAL A 148 8.91 23.58 6.67
C VAL A 148 9.35 23.32 5.24
N LYS A 149 9.91 22.13 5.01
CA LYS A 149 10.26 21.63 3.68
C LYS A 149 9.02 21.10 2.98
N VAL A 150 8.75 21.59 1.77
CA VAL A 150 7.60 21.18 0.99
C VAL A 150 7.97 20.73 -0.41
N SER A 151 7.11 19.90 -0.99
CA SER A 151 6.97 19.67 -2.42
C SER A 151 5.55 19.99 -2.84
N PHE A 152 5.28 20.14 -4.14
CA PHE A 152 3.92 20.10 -4.66
C PHE A 152 3.68 18.76 -5.34
N ARG A 153 2.46 18.23 -5.15
CA ARG A 153 1.99 17.09 -5.90
C ARG A 153 1.61 17.53 -7.30
N VAL A 154 2.32 17.01 -8.28
CA VAL A 154 2.09 17.25 -9.70
C VAL A 154 1.03 16.28 -10.21
N ASN A 155 -0.02 16.81 -10.84
CA ASN A 155 -0.89 16.02 -11.69
C ASN A 155 -0.33 16.02 -13.12
N PRO A 156 0.26 14.91 -13.60
CA PRO A 156 0.89 14.86 -14.90
C PRO A 156 -0.12 14.74 -16.06
N ALA A 157 -1.41 14.57 -15.78
CA ALA A 157 -2.50 14.36 -16.74
C ALA A 157 -2.23 13.17 -17.70
N LEU A 158 -1.77 12.05 -17.15
CA LEU A 158 -1.46 10.82 -17.89
C LEU A 158 -2.56 9.78 -17.74
N GLU A 159 -2.96 9.18 -18.85
CA GLU A 159 -3.80 7.98 -18.84
C GLU A 159 -2.93 6.75 -18.54
N VAL A 160 -3.44 5.90 -17.64
CA VAL A 160 -2.77 4.67 -17.22
C VAL A 160 -3.74 3.49 -17.31
N PRO A 161 -3.29 2.31 -17.76
CA PRO A 161 -4.13 1.11 -17.87
C PRO A 161 -4.33 0.48 -16.48
N THR A 162 -5.29 1.01 -15.72
CA THR A 162 -5.67 0.49 -14.40
C THR A 162 -7.15 0.75 -14.13
N HIS A 163 -7.67 0.16 -13.05
CA HIS A 163 -9.07 0.36 -12.67
C HIS A 163 -9.37 1.85 -12.41
N PRO A 164 -10.46 2.43 -12.94
CA PRO A 164 -10.73 3.88 -12.86
C PRO A 164 -10.69 4.47 -11.45
N LYS A 165 -11.14 3.72 -10.44
CA LYS A 165 -11.14 4.17 -9.04
C LYS A 165 -9.74 4.30 -8.41
N ILE A 166 -8.69 3.75 -9.05
CA ILE A 166 -7.31 3.78 -8.55
C ILE A 166 -6.31 4.44 -9.53
N ALA A 167 -6.81 5.05 -10.61
CA ALA A 167 -6.06 5.94 -11.49
C ALA A 167 -6.02 7.35 -10.88
N THR A 168 -4.85 7.83 -10.45
CA THR A 168 -4.71 9.08 -9.70
C THR A 168 -3.98 10.19 -10.45
N GLY A 169 -3.46 9.90 -11.64
CA GLY A 169 -2.74 10.84 -12.50
C GLY A 169 -3.56 11.38 -13.69
N LEU A 170 -4.85 11.10 -13.74
CA LEU A 170 -5.75 11.61 -14.80
C LEU A 170 -5.98 13.12 -14.63
N ALA A 171 -6.25 13.83 -15.73
CA ALA A 171 -6.59 15.25 -15.70
C ALA A 171 -7.79 15.57 -14.79
N THR A 172 -8.73 14.63 -14.65
CA THR A 172 -9.92 14.75 -13.80
C THR A 172 -9.72 14.25 -12.38
N SER A 173 -8.51 13.80 -12.02
CA SER A 173 -8.21 13.33 -10.67
C SER A 173 -8.31 14.48 -9.66
N LYS A 174 -8.79 14.17 -8.45
CA LYS A 174 -8.86 15.14 -7.35
C LYS A 174 -7.49 15.53 -6.77
N PHE A 175 -6.41 14.87 -7.20
CA PHE A 175 -5.09 15.02 -6.60
C PHE A 175 -4.17 15.90 -7.42
N GLY A 176 -3.45 16.76 -6.71
CA GLY A 176 -2.33 17.52 -7.21
C GLY A 176 -2.70 18.73 -8.09
N ILE A 177 -1.71 19.56 -8.34
CA ILE A 177 -1.77 20.73 -9.20
C ILE A 177 -1.45 20.31 -10.64
N PRO A 178 -2.20 20.77 -11.65
CA PRO A 178 -1.89 20.51 -13.05
C PRO A 178 -0.43 20.85 -13.37
N HIS A 179 0.27 19.98 -14.08
CA HIS A 179 1.72 20.13 -14.33
C HIS A 179 2.10 21.48 -14.94
N LYS A 180 1.21 22.11 -15.73
CA LYS A 180 1.43 23.44 -16.35
C LYS A 180 1.37 24.58 -15.35
N GLU A 181 0.73 24.40 -14.20
CA GLU A 181 0.54 25.41 -13.16
C GLU A 181 1.65 25.35 -12.08
N ILE A 182 2.45 24.29 -12.08
CA ILE A 182 3.53 24.07 -11.08
C ILE A 182 4.51 25.23 -11.01
N PRO A 183 5.03 25.80 -12.13
CA PRO A 183 5.95 26.94 -12.04
C PRO A 183 5.34 28.16 -11.33
N ALA A 184 4.02 28.40 -11.53
CA ALA A 184 3.33 29.49 -10.84
C ALA A 184 3.20 29.20 -9.33
N ALA A 185 2.87 27.96 -8.95
CA ALA A 185 2.80 27.55 -7.55
C ALA A 185 4.16 27.70 -6.83
N TYR A 186 5.25 27.37 -7.50
CA TYR A 186 6.59 27.57 -6.92
C TYR A 186 6.98 29.04 -6.79
N LYS A 187 6.58 29.93 -7.72
CA LYS A 187 6.76 31.38 -7.56
C LYS A 187 6.09 31.90 -6.30
N GLU A 188 4.88 31.41 -6.02
CA GLU A 188 4.14 31.78 -4.82
C GLU A 188 4.80 31.21 -3.55
N ALA A 189 5.24 29.95 -3.58
CA ALA A 189 5.95 29.32 -2.46
C ALA A 189 7.28 30.03 -2.11
N LEU A 190 8.00 30.55 -3.11
CA LEU A 190 9.28 31.24 -2.90
C LEU A 190 9.14 32.59 -2.17
N VAL A 191 7.96 33.21 -2.16
CA VAL A 191 7.70 34.46 -1.41
C VAL A 191 7.13 34.20 -0.01
N CYS A 192 6.73 32.97 0.29
CA CYS A 192 6.29 32.58 1.63
C CYS A 192 7.46 32.56 2.61
N THR A 193 7.25 33.11 3.81
CA THR A 193 8.35 33.33 4.76
C THR A 193 8.81 32.07 5.46
N SER A 194 7.92 31.08 5.66
CA SER A 194 8.19 29.87 6.44
C SER A 194 8.27 28.61 5.58
N ILE A 195 8.19 28.74 4.25
CA ILE A 195 8.21 27.63 3.31
C ILE A 195 9.59 27.44 2.68
N LEU A 196 10.03 26.21 2.57
CA LEU A 196 11.21 25.79 1.82
C LEU A 196 10.75 24.80 0.73
N PRO A 197 10.52 25.27 -0.52
CA PRO A 197 10.14 24.39 -1.62
C PRO A 197 11.36 23.62 -2.12
N VAL A 198 11.53 22.38 -1.70
CA VAL A 198 12.73 21.57 -1.91
C VAL A 198 12.54 20.32 -2.75
N GLY A 199 11.32 20.00 -3.16
CA GLY A 199 11.04 18.77 -3.92
C GLY A 199 9.84 18.90 -4.82
N ILE A 200 9.65 17.93 -5.71
CA ILE A 200 8.43 17.70 -6.49
C ILE A 200 8.01 16.24 -6.33
N HIS A 201 6.71 15.99 -6.35
CA HIS A 201 6.13 14.67 -6.17
C HIS A 201 5.05 14.40 -7.23
N CYS A 202 4.95 13.17 -7.73
CA CYS A 202 3.82 12.71 -8.50
C CYS A 202 3.45 11.28 -8.12
N HIS A 203 2.18 10.91 -8.37
CA HIS A 203 1.72 9.53 -8.25
C HIS A 203 0.61 9.31 -9.27
N ILE A 204 0.81 8.38 -10.20
CA ILE A 204 -0.05 8.23 -11.39
C ILE A 204 -1.17 7.19 -11.24
N GLY A 205 -1.09 6.31 -10.25
CA GLY A 205 -2.10 5.27 -10.04
C GLY A 205 -1.57 4.09 -9.26
N SER A 206 -2.38 3.04 -9.19
CA SER A 206 -2.05 1.79 -8.48
C SER A 206 -2.40 0.59 -9.35
N GLN A 207 -1.73 -0.56 -9.14
CA GLN A 207 -1.88 -1.79 -9.91
C GLN A 207 -1.59 -1.56 -11.40
N ILE A 208 -0.50 -0.88 -11.71
CA ILE A 208 -0.03 -0.65 -13.08
C ILE A 208 0.92 -1.78 -13.43
N LEU A 209 0.55 -2.59 -14.41
CA LEU A 209 1.30 -3.79 -14.83
C LEU A 209 2.26 -3.53 -16.01
N GLU A 210 2.26 -2.31 -16.52
CA GLU A 210 3.16 -1.87 -17.59
C GLU A 210 4.13 -0.81 -17.05
N VAL A 211 5.39 -0.82 -17.50
CA VAL A 211 6.39 0.14 -17.02
C VAL A 211 6.34 1.46 -17.78
N GLU A 212 5.84 1.47 -19.01
CA GLU A 212 5.82 2.65 -19.87
C GLU A 212 5.13 3.90 -19.28
N PRO A 213 3.98 3.78 -18.56
CA PRO A 213 3.39 4.93 -17.89
C PRO A 213 4.32 5.63 -16.90
N PHE A 214 5.18 4.88 -16.20
CA PHE A 214 6.15 5.43 -15.27
C PHE A 214 7.29 6.16 -15.97
N VAL A 215 7.71 5.71 -17.16
CA VAL A 215 8.68 6.41 -18.00
C VAL A 215 8.12 7.77 -18.41
N ARG A 216 6.87 7.82 -18.92
CA ARG A 216 6.21 9.08 -19.27
C ARG A 216 6.04 10.02 -18.08
N ALA A 217 5.75 9.49 -16.89
CA ALA A 217 5.69 10.30 -15.67
C ALA A 217 7.06 10.91 -15.33
N ALA A 218 8.13 10.12 -15.43
CA ALA A 218 9.50 10.61 -15.22
C ALA A 218 9.87 11.71 -16.22
N GLU A 219 9.49 11.59 -17.49
CA GLU A 219 9.72 12.65 -18.51
C GLU A 219 9.00 13.96 -18.15
N VAL A 220 7.76 13.89 -17.66
CA VAL A 220 7.02 15.07 -17.17
C VAL A 220 7.77 15.70 -16.00
N MET A 221 8.19 14.89 -15.01
CA MET A 221 8.87 15.36 -13.82
C MET A 221 10.23 15.96 -14.14
N VAL A 222 10.98 15.42 -15.11
CA VAL A 222 12.24 15.97 -15.60
C VAL A 222 12.04 17.36 -16.22
N ARG A 223 11.01 17.56 -17.04
CA ARG A 223 10.70 18.90 -17.62
C ARG A 223 10.41 19.92 -16.53
N ILE A 224 9.58 19.55 -15.56
CA ILE A 224 9.26 20.44 -14.43
C ILE A 224 10.53 20.75 -13.61
N ALA A 225 11.35 19.74 -13.32
CA ALA A 225 12.60 19.94 -12.59
C ALA A 225 13.54 20.92 -13.29
N LYS A 226 13.59 20.87 -14.63
CA LYS A 226 14.36 21.84 -15.44
C LYS A 226 13.83 23.26 -15.25
N GLU A 227 12.53 23.48 -15.45
CA GLU A 227 11.90 24.79 -15.30
C GLU A 227 12.10 25.36 -13.89
N LEU A 228 11.94 24.53 -12.85
CA LEU A 228 12.15 24.95 -11.46
C LEU A 228 13.62 25.29 -11.17
N THR A 229 14.56 24.53 -11.74
CA THR A 229 16.00 24.81 -11.60
C THR A 229 16.37 26.14 -12.26
N GLU A 230 15.83 26.42 -13.44
CA GLU A 230 15.98 27.71 -14.14
C GLU A 230 15.40 28.89 -13.35
N MET A 231 14.35 28.63 -12.53
CA MET A 231 13.80 29.61 -11.60
C MET A 231 14.60 29.77 -10.30
N GLY A 232 15.69 29.01 -10.12
CA GLY A 232 16.55 29.03 -8.93
C GLY A 232 16.07 28.17 -7.77
N VAL A 233 15.09 27.30 -7.96
CA VAL A 233 14.63 26.34 -6.93
C VAL A 233 15.71 25.27 -6.74
N LYS A 234 16.10 25.05 -5.48
CA LYS A 234 17.06 24.00 -5.11
C LYS A 234 16.32 22.72 -4.75
N LEU A 235 16.18 21.82 -5.73
CA LEU A 235 15.52 20.53 -5.51
C LEU A 235 16.45 19.59 -4.72
N GLU A 236 16.02 19.19 -3.53
CA GLU A 236 16.66 18.15 -2.71
C GLU A 236 16.22 16.76 -3.14
N PHE A 237 14.93 16.59 -3.55
CA PHE A 237 14.38 15.30 -3.98
C PHE A 237 13.35 15.47 -5.10
N ILE A 238 13.18 14.40 -5.85
CA ILE A 238 12.10 14.20 -6.83
C ILE A 238 11.47 12.85 -6.54
N ASP A 239 10.18 12.86 -6.22
CA ASP A 239 9.42 11.67 -5.90
C ASP A 239 8.54 11.27 -7.10
N LEU A 240 8.77 10.08 -7.62
CA LEU A 240 8.01 9.51 -8.73
C LEU A 240 6.81 8.68 -8.26
N GLY A 241 6.56 8.63 -6.94
CA GLY A 241 5.46 7.90 -6.35
C GLY A 241 5.63 6.39 -6.40
N GLY A 242 4.51 5.71 -6.21
CA GLY A 242 4.41 4.26 -6.33
C GLY A 242 3.52 3.86 -7.50
N GLY A 243 2.89 2.67 -7.37
CA GLY A 243 1.87 2.23 -8.31
C GLY A 243 2.19 0.94 -9.04
N LEU A 244 3.45 0.46 -9.01
CA LEU A 244 3.80 -0.82 -9.61
C LEU A 244 2.91 -1.93 -9.07
N GLY A 245 2.26 -2.65 -9.99
CA GLY A 245 1.33 -3.72 -9.70
C GLY A 245 2.00 -5.05 -9.41
N ILE A 246 1.17 -6.03 -9.06
CA ILE A 246 1.55 -7.43 -8.92
C ILE A 246 0.64 -8.32 -9.79
N PRO A 247 1.07 -9.51 -10.17
CA PRO A 247 0.20 -10.46 -10.85
C PRO A 247 -0.79 -11.07 -9.85
N TYR A 248 -2.05 -10.64 -9.87
CA TYR A 248 -3.09 -11.31 -9.07
C TYR A 248 -3.57 -12.60 -9.73
N HIS A 249 -3.59 -12.65 -11.06
CA HIS A 249 -3.72 -13.89 -11.82
C HIS A 249 -2.33 -14.44 -12.10
N HIS A 250 -1.83 -15.33 -11.25
CA HIS A 250 -0.45 -15.78 -11.25
C HIS A 250 0.02 -16.44 -12.56
N ASP A 251 -0.91 -16.98 -13.36
CA ASP A 251 -0.60 -17.64 -14.62
C ASP A 251 -0.65 -16.71 -15.85
N THR A 252 -1.37 -15.58 -15.76
CA THR A 252 -1.69 -14.75 -16.92
C THR A 252 -1.27 -13.29 -16.83
N ASP A 253 -1.22 -12.72 -15.63
CA ASP A 253 -0.89 -11.31 -15.46
C ASP A 253 0.61 -11.07 -15.71
N PRO A 254 0.98 -9.95 -16.37
CA PRO A 254 2.36 -9.48 -16.36
C PRO A 254 2.84 -9.27 -14.91
N ALA A 255 4.10 -9.56 -14.66
CA ALA A 255 4.72 -9.43 -13.34
C ALA A 255 5.91 -8.47 -13.41
N PRO A 256 5.68 -7.14 -13.60
CA PRO A 256 6.78 -6.19 -13.65
C PRO A 256 7.48 -6.13 -12.29
N THR A 257 8.80 -6.21 -12.31
CA THR A 257 9.64 -6.19 -11.12
C THR A 257 10.20 -4.79 -10.85
N ALA A 258 10.77 -4.59 -9.65
CA ALA A 258 11.55 -3.38 -9.36
C ALA A 258 12.74 -3.21 -10.32
N GLU A 259 13.30 -4.31 -10.83
CA GLU A 259 14.37 -4.30 -11.84
C GLU A 259 13.86 -3.79 -13.19
N ASP A 260 12.71 -4.25 -13.66
CA ASP A 260 12.09 -3.79 -14.93
C ASP A 260 11.76 -2.29 -14.84
N TYR A 261 11.22 -1.84 -13.70
CA TYR A 261 10.98 -0.42 -13.44
C TYR A 261 12.28 0.37 -13.51
N ALA A 262 13.30 -0.05 -12.75
CA ALA A 262 14.57 0.64 -12.68
C ALA A 262 15.30 0.68 -14.03
N ALA A 263 15.24 -0.40 -14.80
CA ALA A 263 15.90 -0.49 -16.10
C ALA A 263 15.37 0.51 -17.13
N LYS A 264 14.08 0.87 -17.05
CA LYS A 264 13.45 1.80 -18.01
C LYS A 264 13.33 3.22 -17.49
N VAL A 265 12.96 3.41 -16.21
CA VAL A 265 12.67 4.73 -15.64
C VAL A 265 13.95 5.48 -15.26
N ILE A 266 14.93 4.79 -14.67
CA ILE A 266 16.12 5.46 -14.14
C ILE A 266 16.99 6.09 -15.22
N PRO A 267 17.23 5.49 -16.40
CA PRO A 267 18.00 6.15 -17.44
C PRO A 267 17.42 7.49 -17.89
N VAL A 268 16.08 7.59 -18.01
CA VAL A 268 15.39 8.83 -18.37
C VAL A 268 15.55 9.88 -17.28
N PHE A 269 15.31 9.50 -16.04
CA PHE A 269 15.47 10.37 -14.88
C PHE A 269 16.90 10.88 -14.78
N LYS A 270 17.90 10.00 -14.82
CA LYS A 270 19.32 10.33 -14.70
C LYS A 270 19.78 11.29 -15.78
N ALA A 271 19.49 10.98 -17.05
CA ALA A 271 19.85 11.86 -18.18
C ALA A 271 19.22 13.25 -18.05
N GLY A 272 17.97 13.32 -17.58
CA GLY A 272 17.31 14.59 -17.30
C GLY A 272 17.98 15.39 -16.20
N MET A 273 18.38 14.77 -15.10
CA MET A 273 19.06 15.43 -13.99
C MET A 273 20.46 15.91 -14.39
N GLU A 274 21.20 15.12 -15.15
CA GLU A 274 22.48 15.49 -15.71
C GLU A 274 22.36 16.72 -16.64
N ALA A 275 21.33 16.74 -17.50
CA ALA A 275 21.04 17.88 -18.38
C ALA A 275 20.67 19.18 -17.61
N CYS A 276 20.06 19.04 -16.44
CA CYS A 276 19.74 20.15 -15.54
C CYS A 276 20.96 20.59 -14.66
N GLY A 277 22.02 19.81 -14.63
CA GLY A 277 23.18 20.05 -13.76
C GLY A 277 22.90 19.86 -12.26
N ILE A 278 21.92 19.04 -11.90
CA ILE A 278 21.52 18.76 -10.51
C ILE A 278 21.56 17.27 -10.20
N THR A 279 21.65 16.92 -8.91
CA THR A 279 21.66 15.53 -8.43
C THR A 279 20.79 15.38 -7.19
N PRO A 280 19.45 15.58 -7.31
CA PRO A 280 18.52 15.40 -6.19
C PRO A 280 18.43 13.93 -5.78
N GLU A 281 17.88 13.64 -4.62
CA GLU A 281 17.48 12.28 -4.29
C GLU A 281 16.30 11.84 -5.18
N LEU A 282 16.34 10.62 -5.69
CA LEU A 282 15.18 9.96 -6.29
C LEU A 282 14.40 9.25 -5.20
N TRP A 283 13.13 9.63 -5.04
CA TRP A 283 12.21 8.98 -4.13
C TRP A 283 11.19 8.16 -4.89
N VAL A 284 10.78 7.01 -4.32
CA VAL A 284 9.71 6.15 -4.82
C VAL A 284 8.88 5.63 -3.66
N GLU A 285 7.57 5.42 -3.89
CA GLU A 285 6.57 5.07 -2.86
C GLU A 285 5.92 3.69 -3.10
N PRO A 286 6.67 2.58 -3.20
CA PRO A 286 6.04 1.28 -3.36
C PRO A 286 5.25 0.90 -2.11
N GLY A 287 4.04 0.41 -2.32
CA GLY A 287 3.18 -0.14 -1.26
C GLY A 287 2.77 -1.56 -1.63
N ARG A 288 1.88 -1.69 -2.63
CA ARG A 288 1.37 -2.99 -3.06
C ARG A 288 2.47 -4.00 -3.36
N SER A 289 3.44 -3.64 -4.18
CA SER A 289 4.52 -4.51 -4.59
C SER A 289 5.50 -4.90 -3.47
N LEU A 290 5.44 -4.23 -2.31
CA LEU A 290 6.23 -4.62 -1.14
C LEU A 290 5.52 -5.65 -0.26
N VAL A 291 4.19 -5.55 -0.12
CA VAL A 291 3.50 -6.31 0.94
C VAL A 291 2.39 -7.23 0.45
N ALA A 292 1.91 -7.11 -0.80
CA ALA A 292 0.73 -7.85 -1.23
C ALA A 292 0.95 -9.36 -1.18
N ASP A 293 1.98 -9.86 -1.84
CA ASP A 293 2.28 -11.29 -1.95
C ASP A 293 2.90 -11.89 -0.68
N SER A 294 3.31 -11.04 0.27
CA SER A 294 3.87 -11.50 1.54
C SER A 294 2.83 -12.06 2.51
N THR A 295 1.54 -11.88 2.23
CA THR A 295 0.47 -12.15 3.20
C THR A 295 -0.66 -12.95 2.57
N ILE A 296 -1.15 -13.93 3.31
CA ILE A 296 -2.35 -14.69 2.99
C ILE A 296 -3.43 -14.47 4.05
N LEU A 297 -4.71 -14.58 3.65
CA LEU A 297 -5.85 -14.63 4.56
C LEU A 297 -6.34 -16.07 4.64
N LEU A 298 -6.20 -16.70 5.80
CA LEU A 298 -6.76 -18.02 6.09
C LEU A 298 -8.20 -17.88 6.58
N THR A 299 -9.08 -18.71 6.03
CA THR A 299 -10.50 -18.72 6.39
C THR A 299 -11.04 -20.16 6.37
N ARG A 300 -11.93 -20.50 7.31
CA ARG A 300 -12.49 -21.82 7.46
C ARG A 300 -13.85 -21.92 6.79
N ILE A 301 -14.09 -23.02 6.09
CA ILE A 301 -15.41 -23.35 5.54
C ILE A 301 -16.33 -23.78 6.68
N ASN A 302 -17.38 -23.01 6.91
CA ASN A 302 -18.44 -23.34 7.87
C ASN A 302 -19.44 -24.33 7.27
N SER A 303 -19.76 -24.14 5.98
CA SER A 303 -20.71 -25.02 5.27
C SER A 303 -20.52 -24.91 3.76
N THR A 304 -20.96 -25.93 3.04
CA THR A 304 -21.13 -25.88 1.59
C THR A 304 -22.62 -25.95 1.24
N LYS A 305 -23.00 -25.27 0.15
CA LYS A 305 -24.39 -25.25 -0.32
C LYS A 305 -24.42 -25.47 -1.83
N LYS A 306 -25.26 -26.37 -2.29
CA LYS A 306 -25.59 -26.58 -3.69
C LYS A 306 -26.93 -25.93 -4.01
N ALA A 307 -26.95 -24.94 -4.89
CA ALA A 307 -28.16 -24.32 -5.43
C ALA A 307 -28.00 -24.27 -6.97
N HIS A 308 -28.23 -23.14 -7.63
CA HIS A 308 -27.87 -22.97 -9.04
C HIS A 308 -26.34 -23.01 -9.28
N LYS A 309 -25.57 -22.64 -8.26
CA LYS A 309 -24.12 -22.80 -8.15
C LYS A 309 -23.77 -23.57 -6.87
N ARG A 310 -22.51 -23.98 -6.73
CA ARG A 310 -21.97 -24.44 -5.46
C ARG A 310 -21.35 -23.27 -4.69
N PHE A 311 -21.69 -23.13 -3.43
CA PHE A 311 -21.14 -22.11 -2.54
C PHE A 311 -20.31 -22.75 -1.44
N ALA A 312 -19.16 -22.15 -1.12
CA ALA A 312 -18.38 -22.40 0.07
C ALA A 312 -18.52 -21.20 1.00
N ASN A 313 -19.29 -21.34 2.07
CA ASN A 313 -19.54 -20.28 3.03
C ASN A 313 -18.43 -20.33 4.09
N VAL A 314 -17.63 -19.28 4.14
CA VAL A 314 -16.46 -19.16 5.03
C VAL A 314 -16.69 -18.15 6.16
N ASP A 315 -15.78 -18.11 7.13
CA ASP A 315 -15.86 -17.20 8.28
C ASP A 315 -15.24 -15.80 8.00
N ALA A 316 -14.44 -15.62 6.93
CA ALA A 316 -14.02 -14.31 6.44
C ALA A 316 -15.03 -13.75 5.44
N GLY A 317 -15.27 -12.45 5.47
CA GLY A 317 -16.07 -11.75 4.48
C GLY A 317 -15.38 -10.50 3.93
N PHE A 318 -16.10 -9.73 3.11
CA PHE A 318 -15.57 -8.48 2.58
C PHE A 318 -15.23 -7.46 3.68
N ASN A 319 -15.78 -7.61 4.88
CA ASN A 319 -15.39 -6.81 6.03
C ASN A 319 -13.91 -6.99 6.41
N LEU A 320 -13.29 -8.09 6.03
CA LEU A 320 -11.86 -8.34 6.22
C LEU A 320 -11.06 -8.14 4.93
N LEU A 321 -11.61 -8.47 3.76
CA LEU A 321 -10.98 -8.29 2.46
C LEU A 321 -11.98 -7.67 1.47
N ILE A 322 -12.09 -6.34 1.50
CA ILE A 322 -13.10 -5.59 0.71
C ILE A 322 -12.81 -5.58 -0.80
N ARG A 323 -11.58 -5.87 -1.21
CA ARG A 323 -11.11 -5.63 -2.58
C ARG A 323 -11.89 -6.36 -3.66
N PRO A 324 -12.30 -7.64 -3.51
CA PRO A 324 -13.17 -8.29 -4.49
C PRO A 324 -14.50 -7.56 -4.68
N ALA A 325 -15.14 -7.12 -3.60
CA ALA A 325 -16.43 -6.43 -3.66
C ALA A 325 -16.33 -4.98 -4.16
N MET A 326 -15.22 -4.28 -3.91
CA MET A 326 -15.07 -2.85 -4.23
C MET A 326 -14.46 -2.58 -5.61
N TYR A 327 -13.56 -3.45 -6.05
CA TYR A 327 -12.73 -3.27 -7.25
C TYR A 327 -12.77 -4.46 -8.20
N ASP A 328 -13.65 -5.44 -7.98
CA ASP A 328 -13.67 -6.72 -8.72
C ASP A 328 -12.28 -7.40 -8.77
N SER A 329 -11.49 -7.17 -7.70
CA SER A 329 -10.13 -7.67 -7.63
C SER A 329 -10.08 -9.18 -7.52
N TYR A 330 -9.31 -9.79 -8.39
CA TYR A 330 -9.00 -11.20 -8.28
C TYR A 330 -8.03 -11.47 -7.13
N HIS A 331 -8.21 -12.57 -6.45
CA HIS A 331 -7.25 -13.20 -5.55
C HIS A 331 -7.22 -14.69 -5.83
N GLU A 332 -6.04 -15.27 -5.92
CA GLU A 332 -5.92 -16.72 -5.96
C GLU A 332 -6.38 -17.34 -4.64
N VAL A 333 -7.00 -18.51 -4.73
CA VAL A 333 -7.44 -19.27 -3.56
C VAL A 333 -6.96 -20.71 -3.64
N ILE A 334 -6.46 -21.21 -2.51
CA ILE A 334 -5.97 -22.58 -2.37
C ILE A 334 -6.65 -23.21 -1.15
N VAL A 335 -7.07 -24.46 -1.27
CA VAL A 335 -7.53 -25.23 -0.11
C VAL A 335 -6.29 -25.72 0.66
N ALA A 336 -5.98 -25.04 1.77
CA ALA A 336 -4.70 -25.18 2.46
C ALA A 336 -4.41 -26.61 2.98
N ASN A 337 -5.46 -27.36 3.34
CA ASN A 337 -5.35 -28.76 3.77
C ASN A 337 -5.55 -29.78 2.64
N LYS A 338 -5.67 -29.34 1.39
CA LYS A 338 -5.84 -30.16 0.16
C LYS A 338 -5.12 -29.49 -1.02
N ALA A 339 -3.95 -28.92 -0.78
CA ALA A 339 -3.30 -28.00 -1.71
C ALA A 339 -2.80 -28.65 -3.02
N ASP A 340 -2.63 -29.96 -3.05
CA ASP A 340 -2.25 -30.76 -4.23
C ASP A 340 -3.43 -31.63 -4.76
N ALA A 341 -4.61 -31.51 -4.20
CA ALA A 341 -5.75 -32.30 -4.63
C ALA A 341 -6.28 -31.85 -6.01
N PRO A 342 -6.89 -32.75 -6.79
CA PRO A 342 -7.46 -32.40 -8.11
C PRO A 342 -8.53 -31.32 -8.02
N LEU A 343 -8.47 -30.33 -8.92
CA LEU A 343 -9.44 -29.22 -9.03
C LEU A 343 -10.65 -29.67 -9.87
N ASN A 344 -11.50 -30.51 -9.30
CA ASN A 344 -12.59 -31.24 -9.98
C ASN A 344 -13.99 -30.67 -9.71
N ALA A 345 -14.09 -29.61 -8.94
CA ALA A 345 -15.34 -28.93 -8.61
C ALA A 345 -15.23 -27.42 -8.82
N GLU A 346 -16.38 -26.75 -8.97
CA GLU A 346 -16.42 -25.29 -9.08
C GLU A 346 -17.24 -24.72 -7.91
N TYR A 347 -16.67 -23.74 -7.22
CA TYR A 347 -17.31 -23.08 -6.08
C TYR A 347 -17.17 -21.56 -6.17
N THR A 348 -18.20 -20.88 -5.66
CA THR A 348 -18.11 -19.47 -5.28
C THR A 348 -17.85 -19.39 -3.78
N VAL A 349 -16.74 -18.79 -3.37
CA VAL A 349 -16.37 -18.59 -1.95
C VAL A 349 -17.02 -17.32 -1.45
N THR A 350 -17.91 -17.45 -0.43
CA THR A 350 -18.72 -16.35 0.11
C THR A 350 -18.53 -16.19 1.60
N GLY A 351 -18.57 -14.94 2.06
CA GLY A 351 -18.43 -14.61 3.47
C GLY A 351 -19.77 -14.57 4.21
N PRO A 352 -19.73 -14.18 5.50
CA PRO A 352 -20.89 -14.16 6.39
C PRO A 352 -21.60 -12.79 6.47
N ILE A 353 -21.29 -11.85 5.58
CA ILE A 353 -21.87 -10.50 5.60
C ILE A 353 -23.25 -10.51 4.93
N CYS A 354 -24.18 -9.70 5.41
CA CYS A 354 -25.58 -9.64 4.98
C CYS A 354 -25.80 -8.96 3.61
N GLU A 355 -24.83 -9.10 2.69
CA GLU A 355 -24.92 -8.52 1.34
C GLU A 355 -24.57 -9.55 0.27
N THR A 356 -25.28 -9.47 -0.86
CA THR A 356 -25.02 -10.32 -2.04
C THR A 356 -23.61 -10.17 -2.60
N GLY A 357 -22.99 -9.01 -2.39
CA GLY A 357 -21.62 -8.70 -2.80
C GLY A 357 -20.54 -9.32 -1.91
N ASP A 358 -20.89 -10.06 -0.84
CA ASP A 358 -19.90 -10.72 0.02
C ASP A 358 -19.35 -11.99 -0.62
N ILE A 359 -18.62 -11.79 -1.71
CA ILE A 359 -17.97 -12.83 -2.50
C ILE A 359 -16.47 -12.56 -2.49
N LEU A 360 -15.70 -13.50 -1.93
CA LEU A 360 -14.24 -13.42 -1.90
C LEU A 360 -13.60 -13.97 -3.17
N ALA A 361 -14.20 -15.02 -3.75
CA ALA A 361 -13.69 -15.66 -4.97
C ALA A 361 -14.84 -16.30 -5.76
N PRO A 362 -15.30 -15.66 -6.85
CA PRO A 362 -16.37 -16.20 -7.69
C PRO A 362 -15.86 -17.33 -8.59
N ASP A 363 -16.66 -18.39 -8.72
CA ASP A 363 -16.55 -19.45 -9.74
C ASP A 363 -15.13 -20.04 -9.87
N ARG A 364 -14.57 -20.52 -8.74
CA ARG A 364 -13.23 -21.10 -8.66
C ARG A 364 -13.22 -22.60 -8.83
N LYS A 365 -12.32 -23.12 -9.65
CA LYS A 365 -12.00 -24.54 -9.70
C LYS A 365 -11.21 -24.93 -8.46
N LEU A 366 -11.79 -25.80 -7.64
CA LEU A 366 -11.24 -26.22 -6.35
C LEU A 366 -11.41 -27.74 -6.21
N PRO A 367 -10.73 -28.40 -5.28
CA PRO A 367 -11.09 -29.75 -4.84
C PRO A 367 -12.52 -29.81 -4.31
N GLU A 368 -13.06 -31.01 -4.13
CA GLU A 368 -14.32 -31.18 -3.37
C GLU A 368 -14.15 -30.68 -1.93
N LEU A 369 -15.02 -29.75 -1.55
CA LEU A 369 -14.97 -29.02 -0.29
C LEU A 369 -15.92 -29.61 0.75
N ALA A 370 -15.49 -29.56 2.01
CA ALA A 370 -16.28 -29.93 3.18
C ALA A 370 -16.18 -28.84 4.27
N ALA A 371 -17.15 -28.85 5.20
CA ALA A 371 -17.05 -28.04 6.42
C ALA A 371 -15.77 -28.41 7.18
N GLY A 372 -15.06 -27.41 7.68
CA GLY A 372 -13.77 -27.56 8.35
C GLY A 372 -12.55 -27.37 7.44
N ASP A 373 -12.70 -27.49 6.11
CA ASP A 373 -11.58 -27.17 5.20
C ASP A 373 -11.13 -25.71 5.36
N ILE A 374 -9.85 -25.47 5.12
CA ILE A 374 -9.25 -24.13 5.24
C ILE A 374 -8.87 -23.62 3.85
N ILE A 375 -9.37 -22.44 3.52
CA ILE A 375 -9.00 -21.71 2.30
C ILE A 375 -7.96 -20.66 2.65
N ALA A 376 -6.88 -20.62 1.89
CA ALA A 376 -5.92 -19.51 1.84
C ALA A 376 -6.27 -18.61 0.66
N VAL A 377 -6.56 -17.34 0.93
CA VAL A 377 -6.69 -16.28 -0.07
C VAL A 377 -5.34 -15.60 -0.19
N LEU A 378 -4.70 -15.68 -1.36
CA LEU A 378 -3.34 -15.19 -1.58
C LEU A 378 -3.32 -13.67 -1.84
N ASP A 379 -2.12 -13.07 -1.79
CA ASP A 379 -1.86 -11.66 -2.12
C ASP A 379 -2.69 -10.67 -1.30
N ALA A 380 -2.99 -11.01 -0.05
CA ALA A 380 -3.88 -10.24 0.81
C ALA A 380 -3.18 -9.15 1.63
N GLY A 381 -1.87 -8.94 1.46
CA GLY A 381 -1.06 -8.06 2.31
C GLY A 381 -1.25 -6.57 2.06
N ALA A 382 -1.64 -6.18 0.84
CA ALA A 382 -1.87 -4.78 0.50
C ALA A 382 -3.37 -4.47 0.43
N TYR A 383 -3.80 -3.44 1.18
CA TYR A 383 -5.20 -3.00 1.18
C TYR A 383 -6.20 -4.09 1.59
N GLY A 384 -5.73 -5.12 2.30
CA GLY A 384 -6.54 -6.14 2.98
C GLY A 384 -6.93 -5.62 4.36
N TYR A 385 -6.15 -5.96 5.39
CA TYR A 385 -6.43 -5.51 6.76
C TYR A 385 -6.54 -3.99 6.91
N ALA A 386 -5.74 -3.22 6.15
CA ALA A 386 -5.78 -1.76 6.19
C ALA A 386 -7.16 -1.16 5.80
N MET A 387 -7.96 -1.89 5.02
CA MET A 387 -9.32 -1.51 4.63
C MET A 387 -10.40 -2.32 5.36
N ALA A 388 -10.02 -3.18 6.32
CA ALA A 388 -10.96 -3.99 7.07
C ALA A 388 -11.87 -3.13 7.96
N SER A 389 -13.11 -3.59 8.12
CA SER A 389 -14.15 -2.92 8.89
C SER A 389 -14.80 -3.85 9.91
N GLN A 390 -15.62 -3.27 10.78
CA GLN A 390 -16.43 -3.97 11.77
C GLN A 390 -17.89 -4.13 11.31
N TYR A 391 -18.11 -4.17 9.99
CA TYR A 391 -19.46 -4.30 9.44
C TYR A 391 -20.18 -5.54 9.97
N ASN A 392 -21.48 -5.44 10.18
CA ASN A 392 -22.32 -6.38 10.94
C ASN A 392 -21.83 -6.62 12.38
N SER A 393 -21.13 -5.65 13.01
CA SER A 393 -20.52 -5.77 14.33
C SER A 393 -19.60 -7.00 14.47
N ARG A 394 -18.92 -7.37 13.38
CA ARG A 394 -17.94 -8.45 13.38
C ARG A 394 -16.57 -7.89 13.77
N PRO A 395 -15.96 -8.44 14.84
CA PRO A 395 -14.59 -8.08 15.21
C PRO A 395 -13.60 -8.39 14.09
N ARG A 396 -12.60 -7.53 13.90
CA ARG A 396 -11.50 -7.81 12.97
C ARG A 396 -10.62 -8.93 13.51
N CYS A 397 -10.12 -9.75 12.61
CA CYS A 397 -9.35 -10.95 12.94
C CYS A 397 -7.93 -10.64 13.42
N PRO A 398 -7.22 -11.59 14.03
CA PRO A 398 -5.81 -11.45 14.36
C PRO A 398 -4.92 -11.44 13.13
N GLU A 399 -3.68 -10.90 13.31
CA GLU A 399 -2.59 -10.95 12.35
C GLU A 399 -1.37 -11.59 12.99
N VAL A 400 -0.71 -12.52 12.30
CA VAL A 400 0.56 -13.12 12.72
C VAL A 400 1.67 -12.78 11.75
N LEU A 401 2.89 -12.68 12.28
CA LEU A 401 4.11 -12.42 11.55
C LEU A 401 5.04 -13.63 11.64
N ILE A 402 5.63 -14.01 10.52
CA ILE A 402 6.65 -15.05 10.41
C ILE A 402 7.98 -14.37 10.10
N HIS A 403 8.99 -14.62 10.94
CA HIS A 403 10.38 -14.23 10.74
C HIS A 403 11.27 -15.47 10.87
N GLY A 404 11.87 -15.93 9.78
CA GLY A 404 12.55 -17.20 9.72
C GLY A 404 11.64 -18.36 10.15
N SER A 405 12.00 -19.05 11.23
CA SER A 405 11.18 -20.11 11.83
C SER A 405 10.24 -19.65 12.97
N GLN A 406 10.30 -18.37 13.36
CA GLN A 406 9.51 -17.82 14.45
C GLN A 406 8.15 -17.31 13.96
N VAL A 407 7.12 -17.51 14.76
CA VAL A 407 5.76 -17.02 14.50
C VAL A 407 5.26 -16.31 15.75
N ALA A 408 4.80 -15.07 15.59
CA ALA A 408 4.26 -14.26 16.67
C ALA A 408 3.02 -13.49 16.22
N LEU A 409 2.14 -13.16 17.18
CA LEU A 409 1.07 -12.19 16.95
C LEU A 409 1.70 -10.81 16.74
N MET A 410 1.36 -10.16 15.61
CA MET A 410 1.62 -8.73 15.40
C MET A 410 0.40 -7.85 15.66
N ARG A 411 -0.79 -8.48 15.73
CA ARG A 411 -2.04 -7.88 16.18
C ARG A 411 -2.95 -8.97 16.73
N ARG A 412 -3.51 -8.78 17.92
CA ARG A 412 -4.57 -9.66 18.44
C ARG A 412 -5.88 -9.43 17.68
N GLY A 413 -6.73 -10.43 17.63
CA GLY A 413 -8.10 -10.25 17.18
C GLY A 413 -8.88 -9.29 18.09
N GLU A 414 -9.81 -8.55 17.50
CA GLU A 414 -10.74 -7.74 18.26
C GLU A 414 -11.75 -8.62 18.99
N THR A 415 -12.31 -8.08 20.05
CA THR A 415 -13.40 -8.67 20.85
C THR A 415 -14.63 -7.78 20.80
N VAL A 416 -15.78 -8.25 21.27
CA VAL A 416 -16.97 -7.41 21.44
C VAL A 416 -16.69 -6.25 22.39
N ALA A 417 -15.80 -6.41 23.37
CA ALA A 417 -15.39 -5.32 24.24
C ALA A 417 -14.67 -4.20 23.46
N ASP A 418 -13.84 -4.55 22.46
CA ASP A 418 -13.17 -3.56 21.60
C ASP A 418 -14.18 -2.79 20.74
N LEU A 419 -15.23 -3.46 20.24
CA LEU A 419 -16.32 -2.80 19.50
C LEU A 419 -17.06 -1.77 20.38
N LYS A 420 -17.19 -2.04 21.67
CA LYS A 420 -17.90 -1.19 22.61
C LYS A 420 -17.03 -0.09 23.21
N ALA A 421 -15.70 -0.17 23.10
CA ALA A 421 -14.77 0.67 23.84
C ALA A 421 -14.95 2.18 23.61
N ALA A 422 -15.43 2.58 22.45
CA ALA A 422 -15.68 3.99 22.10
C ALA A 422 -17.19 4.36 22.15
N MET A 423 -18.06 3.46 22.59
CA MET A 423 -19.50 3.74 22.66
C MET A 423 -19.85 4.36 24.02
N GLU A 424 -20.57 5.45 24.00
CA GLU A 424 -21.06 6.16 25.18
C GLU A 424 -22.57 5.93 25.37
N GLN A 425 -23.00 5.80 26.62
CA GLN A 425 -24.44 5.75 26.93
C GLN A 425 -24.96 7.16 27.19
N PRO A 426 -25.87 7.68 26.35
CA PRO A 426 -26.45 9.01 26.59
C PRO A 426 -27.17 9.08 27.95
N PRO A 427 -27.14 10.24 28.65
CA PRO A 427 -27.70 10.37 30.02
C PRO A 427 -29.20 10.05 30.11
N TRP A 428 -29.94 10.23 29.02
CA TRP A 428 -31.39 9.96 28.95
C TRP A 428 -31.74 8.49 28.69
N GLN A 429 -30.76 7.58 28.55
CA GLN A 429 -30.96 6.15 28.34
C GLN A 429 -30.70 5.31 29.60
N LYS A 430 -30.78 5.95 30.76
CA LYS A 430 -30.65 5.26 32.06
C LYS A 430 -31.95 4.60 32.46
#